data_8dc09d4a85998b24d872d3858a592f61
#
_entry.id   8dc09d4a85998b24d872d3858a592f61
#
_cell.length_a   1.000
_cell.length_b   1.000
_cell.length_c   1.000
_cell.angle_alpha   90.00
_cell.angle_beta   90.00
_cell.angle_gamma   90.00
#
_symmetry.space_group_name_H-M   'P 1'
#
loop_
_entity.id
_entity.type
_entity.pdbx_description
1 polymer ?
#
loop_
_entity_poly.entity_id
_entity_poly.type
_entity_poly.pdbx_seq_one_letter_code
_entity_poly.pdbx_strand_id
1 'polypeptide(L)'
;MSELDTLRNELLAAVEAAADLKALDATRVDALGKKGRITGRMKSLGGMDPEARREAGRALNSLKDEIAGAIKARKAALDDAALDARLAEERIDVSLPARSTPMGRIHPISQTIEEVSAIFGDMGFSVVEGPDIETDWHNFTALNFPEGHPAREMQDTFYLPPKDDGTKMVLRTHTSPVQVRTMLEQKPPIRILVPGRTYRSDWDQTHTPMFHQFEGLVIDESTHMGHLKGCLIDFCKAYFEIDDVKLNFRPSFFPFTEPSAEVDIACNKKDGQLRFGHFGDGHDDWLEILGCGMVHPNVLKNCGVDPEVHQGFAFGMGCERVAMLKYGIPDGRSFFENDVRWMAHYGFLPLDVPTLTGGLSL
;
A
#
# COMPACT_ATOMS: atom_id res chain seq x y z
N MET A 1 -47.78 -20.06 -67.27
CA MET A 1 -46.73 -19.35 -66.54
C MET A 1 -45.62 -19.04 -67.51
N SER A 2 -45.15 -17.80 -67.54
CA SER A 2 -44.04 -17.42 -68.40
C SER A 2 -42.74 -18.09 -67.88
N GLU A 3 -41.76 -18.34 -68.76
CA GLU A 3 -40.42 -18.83 -68.34
C GLU A 3 -39.76 -17.96 -67.25
N LEU A 4 -40.09 -16.66 -67.19
CA LEU A 4 -39.63 -15.72 -66.26
C LEU A 4 -40.30 -15.95 -64.89
N ASP A 5 -41.58 -16.27 -64.83
CA ASP A 5 -42.30 -16.59 -63.56
C ASP A 5 -41.76 -17.87 -62.95
N THR A 6 -41.45 -18.85 -63.77
CA THR A 6 -40.82 -20.11 -63.26
C THR A 6 -39.45 -19.84 -62.68
N LEU A 7 -38.58 -19.07 -63.40
CA LEU A 7 -37.25 -18.69 -62.88
C LEU A 7 -37.33 -17.87 -61.60
N ARG A 8 -38.28 -16.91 -61.52
CA ARG A 8 -38.54 -16.11 -60.31
C ARG A 8 -38.86 -16.98 -59.08
N ASN A 9 -39.84 -17.89 -59.29
CA ASN A 9 -40.27 -18.74 -58.17
C ASN A 9 -39.15 -19.69 -57.69
N GLU A 10 -38.37 -20.25 -58.55
CA GLU A 10 -37.23 -21.10 -58.23
C GLU A 10 -36.16 -20.35 -57.50
N LEU A 11 -35.81 -19.13 -57.94
CA LEU A 11 -34.77 -18.32 -57.21
C LEU A 11 -35.25 -17.82 -55.90
N LEU A 12 -36.52 -17.40 -55.74
CA LEU A 12 -37.07 -17.00 -54.45
C LEU A 12 -37.12 -18.19 -53.48
N ALA A 13 -37.55 -19.35 -53.93
CA ALA A 13 -37.53 -20.56 -53.11
C ALA A 13 -36.10 -20.97 -52.69
N ALA A 14 -35.11 -20.83 -53.58
CA ALA A 14 -33.72 -21.10 -53.24
C ALA A 14 -33.14 -20.09 -52.22
N VAL A 15 -33.54 -18.81 -52.30
CA VAL A 15 -33.15 -17.80 -51.29
C VAL A 15 -33.78 -18.12 -49.93
N GLU A 16 -35.05 -18.49 -49.92
CA GLU A 16 -35.77 -18.84 -48.67
C GLU A 16 -35.22 -20.13 -48.05
N ALA A 17 -34.86 -21.11 -48.87
CA ALA A 17 -34.30 -22.39 -48.40
C ALA A 17 -32.84 -22.31 -47.92
N ALA A 18 -32.13 -21.20 -48.19
CA ALA A 18 -30.74 -21.03 -47.75
C ALA A 18 -30.65 -21.10 -46.24
N ALA A 19 -29.97 -22.11 -45.68
CA ALA A 19 -29.86 -22.36 -44.25
C ALA A 19 -28.75 -21.52 -43.56
N ASP A 20 -27.76 -21.06 -44.34
CA ASP A 20 -26.63 -20.28 -43.86
C ASP A 20 -26.16 -19.25 -44.89
N LEU A 21 -25.25 -18.36 -44.46
CA LEU A 21 -24.69 -17.32 -45.32
C LEU A 21 -23.92 -17.86 -46.53
N LYS A 22 -23.35 -19.06 -46.44
CA LYS A 22 -22.59 -19.69 -47.51
C LYS A 22 -23.55 -20.22 -48.59
N ALA A 23 -24.65 -20.86 -48.19
CA ALA A 23 -25.71 -21.30 -49.09
C ALA A 23 -26.40 -20.12 -49.77
N LEU A 24 -26.64 -19.02 -48.99
CA LEU A 24 -27.21 -17.79 -49.54
C LEU A 24 -26.27 -17.12 -50.56
N ASP A 25 -24.96 -17.10 -50.32
CA ASP A 25 -23.99 -16.56 -51.27
C ASP A 25 -23.90 -17.41 -52.55
N ALA A 26 -23.97 -18.73 -52.43
CA ALA A 26 -24.05 -19.63 -53.58
C ALA A 26 -25.29 -19.31 -54.46
N THR A 27 -26.46 -19.12 -53.81
CA THR A 27 -27.70 -18.72 -54.48
C THR A 27 -27.57 -17.35 -55.17
N ARG A 28 -26.92 -16.39 -54.51
CA ARG A 28 -26.61 -15.07 -55.09
C ARG A 28 -25.74 -15.19 -56.35
N VAL A 29 -24.71 -16.03 -56.29
CA VAL A 29 -23.80 -16.24 -57.44
C VAL A 29 -24.55 -16.93 -58.59
N ASP A 30 -25.40 -17.93 -58.31
CA ASP A 30 -26.24 -18.60 -59.31
C ASP A 30 -27.24 -17.64 -59.94
N ALA A 31 -27.87 -16.76 -59.16
CA ALA A 31 -28.84 -15.80 -59.68
C ALA A 31 -28.21 -14.64 -60.44
N LEU A 32 -27.27 -13.94 -59.80
CA LEU A 32 -26.77 -12.59 -60.10
C LEU A 32 -25.28 -12.55 -60.50
N GLY A 33 -24.56 -13.64 -60.42
CA GLY A 33 -23.12 -13.71 -60.73
C GLY A 33 -22.87 -13.47 -62.26
N LYS A 34 -21.58 -13.33 -62.62
CA LYS A 34 -21.18 -13.08 -64.06
C LYS A 34 -21.73 -14.09 -65.02
N LYS A 35 -21.97 -15.34 -64.62
CA LYS A 35 -22.58 -16.44 -65.37
C LYS A 35 -23.93 -16.84 -64.76
N GLY A 36 -24.49 -16.00 -63.87
CA GLY A 36 -25.77 -16.29 -63.23
C GLY A 36 -26.96 -16.31 -64.22
N ARG A 37 -28.01 -16.98 -63.79
CA ARG A 37 -29.22 -17.28 -64.61
C ARG A 37 -29.89 -16.00 -65.10
N ILE A 38 -30.03 -14.95 -64.28
CA ILE A 38 -30.57 -13.66 -64.69
C ILE A 38 -29.59 -12.92 -65.56
N THR A 39 -28.31 -12.87 -65.25
CA THR A 39 -27.26 -12.20 -66.01
C THR A 39 -27.09 -12.84 -67.40
N GLY A 40 -27.19 -14.16 -67.47
CA GLY A 40 -27.17 -14.92 -68.75
C GLY A 40 -28.32 -14.52 -69.67
N ARG A 41 -29.55 -14.43 -69.09
CA ARG A 41 -30.72 -13.99 -69.88
C ARG A 41 -30.65 -12.52 -70.27
N MET A 42 -30.06 -11.66 -69.49
CA MET A 42 -29.81 -10.26 -69.86
C MET A 42 -28.85 -10.16 -71.10
N LYS A 43 -27.83 -11.02 -71.13
CA LYS A 43 -26.91 -11.05 -72.29
C LYS A 43 -27.55 -11.53 -73.56
N SER A 44 -28.54 -12.43 -73.51
CA SER A 44 -29.24 -12.96 -74.69
C SER A 44 -30.23 -11.96 -75.34
N LEU A 45 -30.53 -10.86 -74.68
CA LEU A 45 -31.37 -9.78 -75.17
C LEU A 45 -30.79 -9.10 -76.45
N GLY A 46 -29.50 -9.24 -76.71
CA GLY A 46 -28.80 -8.59 -77.82
C GLY A 46 -29.31 -8.99 -79.20
N GLY A 47 -29.96 -10.17 -79.34
CA GLY A 47 -30.49 -10.70 -80.63
C GLY A 47 -32.00 -10.48 -80.84
N MET A 48 -32.69 -9.71 -79.97
CA MET A 48 -34.12 -9.48 -80.01
C MET A 48 -34.47 -8.17 -80.73
N ASP A 49 -35.73 -8.13 -81.31
CA ASP A 49 -36.32 -6.93 -81.82
C ASP A 49 -36.32 -5.80 -80.79
N PRO A 50 -36.16 -4.50 -81.18
CA PRO A 50 -35.98 -3.38 -80.25
C PRO A 50 -37.11 -3.20 -79.27
N GLU A 51 -38.35 -3.43 -79.62
CA GLU A 51 -39.50 -3.27 -78.69
C GLU A 51 -39.58 -4.44 -77.67
N ALA A 52 -39.49 -5.67 -78.20
CA ALA A 52 -39.43 -6.88 -77.35
C ALA A 52 -38.22 -6.89 -76.37
N ARG A 53 -37.06 -6.39 -76.87
CA ARG A 53 -35.84 -6.21 -76.04
C ARG A 53 -36.07 -5.23 -74.86
N ARG A 54 -36.81 -4.13 -75.13
CA ARG A 54 -37.07 -3.12 -74.08
C ARG A 54 -38.03 -3.65 -73.04
N GLU A 55 -39.03 -4.44 -73.40
CA GLU A 55 -39.96 -5.05 -72.48
C GLU A 55 -39.31 -6.16 -71.68
N ALA A 56 -38.62 -7.08 -72.27
CA ALA A 56 -37.86 -8.14 -71.62
C ALA A 56 -36.75 -7.60 -70.74
N GLY A 57 -36.08 -6.49 -71.13
CA GLY A 57 -35.08 -5.81 -70.30
C GLY A 57 -35.66 -5.21 -69.05
N ARG A 58 -36.86 -4.60 -69.07
CA ARG A 58 -37.56 -4.10 -67.90
C ARG A 58 -37.95 -5.23 -66.94
N ALA A 59 -38.53 -6.32 -67.50
CA ALA A 59 -38.92 -7.47 -66.67
C ALA A 59 -37.73 -8.15 -66.00
N LEU A 60 -36.59 -8.32 -66.67
CA LEU A 60 -35.36 -8.88 -66.08
C LEU A 60 -34.71 -7.96 -65.06
N ASN A 61 -34.75 -6.65 -65.21
CA ASN A 61 -34.26 -5.71 -64.22
C ASN A 61 -35.14 -5.73 -62.94
N SER A 62 -36.47 -5.75 -63.10
CA SER A 62 -37.42 -5.91 -62.05
C SER A 62 -37.17 -7.22 -61.24
N LEU A 63 -36.97 -8.33 -61.94
CA LEU A 63 -36.63 -9.61 -61.35
C LEU A 63 -35.30 -9.57 -60.61
N LYS A 64 -34.28 -8.95 -61.21
CA LYS A 64 -32.96 -8.77 -60.54
C LYS A 64 -33.06 -8.01 -59.25
N ASP A 65 -33.84 -6.91 -59.23
CA ASP A 65 -34.00 -6.07 -58.06
C ASP A 65 -34.82 -6.80 -56.97
N GLU A 66 -35.83 -7.56 -57.32
CA GLU A 66 -36.63 -8.39 -56.46
C GLU A 66 -35.76 -9.48 -55.78
N ILE A 67 -34.97 -10.23 -56.58
CA ILE A 67 -34.08 -11.28 -56.03
C ILE A 67 -32.97 -10.66 -55.16
N ALA A 68 -32.39 -9.52 -55.56
CA ALA A 68 -31.41 -8.81 -54.73
C ALA A 68 -32.00 -8.35 -53.39
N GLY A 69 -33.26 -7.87 -53.41
CA GLY A 69 -34.00 -7.52 -52.21
C GLY A 69 -34.26 -8.70 -51.29
N ALA A 70 -34.70 -9.84 -51.88
CA ALA A 70 -34.92 -11.09 -51.11
C ALA A 70 -33.61 -11.63 -50.48
N ILE A 71 -32.51 -11.61 -51.23
CA ILE A 71 -31.19 -12.02 -50.69
C ILE A 71 -30.77 -11.12 -49.55
N LYS A 72 -30.95 -9.80 -49.62
CA LYS A 72 -30.64 -8.86 -48.59
C LYS A 72 -31.46 -9.11 -47.32
N ALA A 73 -32.77 -9.34 -47.47
CA ALA A 73 -33.66 -9.64 -46.35
C ALA A 73 -33.30 -10.97 -45.69
N ARG A 74 -33.03 -12.02 -46.49
CA ARG A 74 -32.62 -13.34 -45.95
C ARG A 74 -31.29 -13.28 -45.24
N LYS A 75 -30.34 -12.50 -45.74
CA LYS A 75 -29.04 -12.26 -45.07
C LYS A 75 -29.23 -11.64 -43.70
N ALA A 76 -30.03 -10.60 -43.62
CA ALA A 76 -30.30 -9.95 -42.32
C ALA A 76 -30.93 -10.95 -41.31
N ALA A 77 -31.91 -11.74 -41.77
CA ALA A 77 -32.52 -12.76 -40.90
C ALA A 77 -31.55 -13.86 -40.44
N LEU A 78 -30.57 -14.27 -41.27
CA LEU A 78 -29.53 -15.22 -40.91
C LEU A 78 -28.49 -14.63 -39.98
N ASP A 79 -28.11 -13.35 -40.18
CA ASP A 79 -27.21 -12.63 -39.30
C ASP A 79 -27.84 -12.43 -37.89
N ASP A 80 -29.12 -12.05 -37.82
CA ASP A 80 -29.88 -11.91 -36.59
C ASP A 80 -30.02 -13.23 -35.84
N ALA A 81 -30.36 -14.31 -36.53
CA ALA A 81 -30.47 -15.65 -35.95
C ALA A 81 -29.11 -16.14 -35.40
N ALA A 82 -28.02 -15.88 -36.11
CA ALA A 82 -26.67 -16.20 -35.62
C ALA A 82 -26.26 -15.38 -34.40
N LEU A 83 -26.65 -14.11 -34.39
CA LEU A 83 -26.43 -13.23 -33.21
C LEU A 83 -27.24 -13.73 -31.99
N ASP A 84 -28.51 -14.05 -32.17
CA ASP A 84 -29.36 -14.56 -31.07
C ASP A 84 -28.84 -15.87 -30.50
N ALA A 85 -28.38 -16.80 -31.35
CA ALA A 85 -27.77 -18.05 -30.93
C ALA A 85 -26.50 -17.79 -30.07
N ARG A 86 -25.63 -16.88 -30.54
CA ARG A 86 -24.43 -16.50 -29.80
C ARG A 86 -24.76 -15.85 -28.46
N LEU A 87 -25.73 -14.93 -28.41
CA LEU A 87 -26.16 -14.28 -27.20
C LEU A 87 -26.77 -15.27 -26.20
N ALA A 88 -27.45 -16.31 -26.68
CA ALA A 88 -27.96 -17.37 -25.83
C ALA A 88 -26.83 -18.21 -25.17
N GLU A 89 -25.76 -18.51 -25.94
CA GLU A 89 -24.57 -19.22 -25.43
C GLU A 89 -23.73 -18.38 -24.49
N GLU A 90 -23.60 -17.07 -24.77
CA GLU A 90 -22.83 -16.12 -23.97
C GLU A 90 -23.59 -15.62 -22.72
N ARG A 91 -24.72 -16.20 -22.38
CA ARG A 91 -25.53 -15.80 -21.24
C ARG A 91 -24.77 -16.03 -19.93
N ILE A 92 -24.48 -14.95 -19.20
CA ILE A 92 -23.81 -14.97 -17.89
C ILE A 92 -24.88 -14.82 -16.80
N ASP A 93 -24.78 -15.65 -15.76
CA ASP A 93 -25.59 -15.49 -14.56
C ASP A 93 -25.06 -14.30 -13.73
N VAL A 94 -25.76 -13.17 -13.82
CA VAL A 94 -25.43 -11.95 -13.08
C VAL A 94 -25.92 -11.96 -11.62
N SER A 95 -26.66 -13.01 -11.20
CA SER A 95 -27.08 -13.16 -9.80
C SER A 95 -25.96 -13.64 -8.89
N LEU A 96 -24.89 -14.21 -9.46
CA LEU A 96 -23.71 -14.59 -8.69
C LEU A 96 -22.93 -13.33 -8.28
N PRO A 97 -22.54 -13.21 -7.00
CA PRO A 97 -21.73 -12.10 -6.55
C PRO A 97 -20.40 -12.10 -7.30
N ALA A 98 -19.92 -10.92 -7.66
CA ALA A 98 -18.58 -10.75 -8.20
C ALA A 98 -17.55 -11.30 -7.19
N ARG A 99 -16.46 -11.90 -7.67
CA ARG A 99 -15.36 -12.29 -6.80
C ARG A 99 -14.89 -11.03 -6.07
N SER A 100 -14.90 -11.08 -4.74
CA SER A 100 -14.37 -9.99 -3.93
C SER A 100 -12.88 -9.80 -4.26
N THR A 101 -12.53 -8.62 -4.70
CA THR A 101 -11.11 -8.24 -4.80
C THR A 101 -10.61 -8.04 -3.36
N PRO A 102 -9.55 -8.74 -2.92
CA PRO A 102 -8.99 -8.51 -1.61
C PRO A 102 -8.54 -7.05 -1.51
N MET A 103 -9.06 -6.33 -0.52
CA MET A 103 -8.60 -4.97 -0.24
C MET A 103 -7.20 -5.02 0.36
N GLY A 104 -6.33 -4.08 -0.05
CA GLY A 104 -5.04 -3.88 0.58
C GLY A 104 -5.18 -3.56 2.07
N ARG A 105 -4.10 -3.77 2.82
CA ARG A 105 -4.01 -3.48 4.25
C ARG A 105 -2.81 -2.60 4.51
N ILE A 106 -2.95 -1.68 5.45
CA ILE A 106 -1.83 -0.91 5.98
C ILE A 106 -1.09 -1.80 6.98
N HIS A 107 0.22 -1.85 6.86
CA HIS A 107 1.06 -2.64 7.76
C HIS A 107 1.01 -2.07 9.19
N PRO A 108 0.94 -2.90 10.26
CA PRO A 108 0.90 -2.40 11.64
C PRO A 108 2.04 -1.46 12.02
N ILE A 109 3.24 -1.66 11.48
CA ILE A 109 4.36 -0.72 11.68
C ILE A 109 4.05 0.66 11.09
N SER A 110 3.53 0.72 9.86
CA SER A 110 3.15 2.01 9.24
C SER A 110 2.04 2.70 10.04
N GLN A 111 1.03 1.94 10.47
CA GLN A 111 -0.03 2.43 11.35
C GLN A 111 0.53 3.00 12.65
N THR A 112 1.44 2.27 13.31
CA THR A 112 2.09 2.71 14.54
C THR A 112 2.92 3.98 14.33
N ILE A 113 3.66 4.07 13.23
CA ILE A 113 4.46 5.26 12.91
C ILE A 113 3.55 6.49 12.76
N GLU A 114 2.45 6.36 12.03
CA GLU A 114 1.50 7.45 11.83
C GLU A 114 0.81 7.87 13.13
N GLU A 115 0.35 6.91 13.92
CA GLU A 115 -0.31 7.17 15.19
C GLU A 115 0.63 7.86 16.20
N VAL A 116 1.83 7.33 16.38
CA VAL A 116 2.83 7.94 17.28
C VAL A 116 3.23 9.33 16.81
N SER A 117 3.39 9.51 15.51
CA SER A 117 3.69 10.82 14.91
C SER A 117 2.57 11.84 15.14
N ALA A 118 1.31 11.40 15.06
CA ALA A 118 0.15 12.25 15.33
C ALA A 118 0.12 12.66 16.81
N ILE A 119 0.29 11.71 17.75
CA ILE A 119 0.31 11.98 19.19
C ILE A 119 1.39 13.01 19.56
N PHE A 120 2.62 12.80 19.09
CA PHE A 120 3.70 13.76 19.37
C PHE A 120 3.55 15.07 18.60
N GLY A 121 2.93 15.04 17.40
CA GLY A 121 2.55 16.24 16.67
C GLY A 121 1.61 17.15 17.47
N ASP A 122 0.60 16.57 18.12
CA ASP A 122 -0.31 17.29 19.03
C ASP A 122 0.41 17.86 20.27
N MET A 123 1.50 17.21 20.70
CA MET A 123 2.39 17.71 21.77
C MET A 123 3.40 18.76 21.27
N GLY A 124 3.33 19.17 20.00
CA GLY A 124 4.19 20.18 19.39
C GLY A 124 5.55 19.68 18.92
N PHE A 125 5.72 18.38 18.68
CA PHE A 125 6.92 17.83 18.05
C PHE A 125 6.82 17.91 16.52
N SER A 126 7.95 18.22 15.88
CA SER A 126 8.10 18.11 14.43
C SER A 126 8.73 16.78 14.06
N VAL A 127 8.17 16.08 13.10
CA VAL A 127 8.74 14.82 12.59
C VAL A 127 9.93 15.14 11.69
N VAL A 128 11.08 14.51 11.95
CA VAL A 128 12.32 14.69 11.19
C VAL A 128 12.87 13.33 10.78
N GLU A 129 13.30 13.20 9.55
CA GLU A 129 13.92 12.00 8.99
C GLU A 129 15.40 12.21 8.69
N GLY A 130 16.14 11.12 8.59
CA GLY A 130 17.56 11.14 8.22
C GLY A 130 18.02 9.85 7.55
N PRO A 131 19.25 9.80 7.05
CA PRO A 131 19.77 8.68 6.29
C PRO A 131 19.96 7.43 7.16
N ASP A 132 19.77 6.26 6.56
CA ASP A 132 20.06 4.96 7.19
C ASP A 132 21.57 4.68 7.29
N ILE A 133 22.35 5.23 6.35
CA ILE A 133 23.80 5.10 6.32
C ILE A 133 24.41 6.38 6.91
N GLU A 134 25.15 6.21 7.99
CA GLU A 134 25.72 7.31 8.76
C GLU A 134 27.24 7.21 8.89
N THR A 135 27.87 8.31 9.25
CA THR A 135 29.25 8.26 9.69
C THR A 135 29.33 7.72 11.11
N ASP A 136 30.41 7.03 11.43
CA ASP A 136 30.72 6.59 12.82
C ASP A 136 30.66 7.76 13.82
N TRP A 137 31.05 8.96 13.39
CA TRP A 137 31.00 10.15 14.24
C TRP A 137 29.56 10.51 14.64
N HIS A 138 28.62 10.56 13.70
CA HIS A 138 27.20 10.87 14.02
C HIS A 138 26.55 9.77 14.83
N ASN A 139 26.89 8.50 14.55
CA ASN A 139 26.25 7.37 15.20
C ASN A 139 26.78 7.10 16.61
N PHE A 140 28.05 7.48 16.89
CA PHE A 140 28.69 7.15 18.16
C PHE A 140 29.41 8.34 18.82
N THR A 141 30.41 8.93 18.14
CA THR A 141 31.29 9.91 18.81
C THR A 141 30.55 11.15 19.28
N ALA A 142 29.68 11.71 18.43
CA ALA A 142 28.85 12.87 18.80
C ALA A 142 27.90 12.56 19.98
N LEU A 143 27.50 11.30 20.12
CA LEU A 143 26.60 10.79 21.15
C LEU A 143 27.35 10.29 22.41
N ASN A 144 28.59 10.73 22.60
CA ASN A 144 29.40 10.44 23.76
C ASN A 144 29.78 8.95 23.97
N PHE A 145 29.74 8.13 22.91
CA PHE A 145 30.27 6.78 22.98
C PHE A 145 31.80 6.79 22.93
N PRO A 146 32.51 6.21 23.90
CA PRO A 146 33.95 6.08 23.86
C PRO A 146 34.43 5.12 22.77
N GLU A 147 35.70 5.24 22.33
CA GLU A 147 36.24 4.43 21.24
C GLU A 147 36.21 2.93 21.50
N GLY A 148 36.35 2.47 22.72
CA GLY A 148 36.32 1.03 23.10
C GLY A 148 34.96 0.54 23.59
N HIS A 149 33.86 1.22 23.26
CA HIS A 149 32.52 0.82 23.69
C HIS A 149 32.06 -0.44 22.93
N PRO A 150 31.50 -1.47 23.60
CA PRO A 150 31.07 -2.72 22.95
C PRO A 150 30.11 -2.51 21.76
N ALA A 151 29.18 -1.56 21.85
CA ALA A 151 28.26 -1.26 20.76
C ALA A 151 28.93 -0.79 19.44
N ARG A 152 30.22 -0.41 19.50
CA ARG A 152 31.02 -0.05 18.29
C ARG A 152 31.74 -1.26 17.69
N GLU A 153 31.63 -2.42 18.29
CA GLU A 153 32.26 -3.62 17.78
C GLU A 153 31.54 -4.12 16.50
N MET A 154 32.30 -4.75 15.60
CA MET A 154 31.75 -5.27 14.34
C MET A 154 30.72 -6.39 14.54
N GLN A 155 30.71 -7.02 15.69
CA GLN A 155 29.72 -8.04 16.03
C GLN A 155 28.33 -7.49 16.30
N ASP A 156 28.23 -6.19 16.68
CA ASP A 156 26.96 -5.53 17.02
C ASP A 156 26.53 -4.47 15.98
N THR A 157 27.46 -4.01 15.15
CA THR A 157 27.26 -2.91 14.19
C THR A 157 27.64 -3.33 12.76
N PHE A 158 26.78 -3.03 11.79
CA PHE A 158 27.10 -3.21 10.37
C PHE A 158 27.92 -2.03 9.83
N TYR A 159 29.22 -2.27 9.66
CA TYR A 159 30.13 -1.33 9.01
C TYR A 159 30.12 -1.51 7.50
N LEU A 160 30.13 -0.41 6.77
CA LEU A 160 30.32 -0.38 5.33
C LEU A 160 31.77 -0.09 4.99
N PRO A 161 32.22 -0.31 3.73
CA PRO A 161 33.51 0.15 3.30
C PRO A 161 33.69 1.65 3.60
N PRO A 162 34.85 2.05 4.14
CA PRO A 162 35.10 3.47 4.42
C PRO A 162 35.11 4.28 3.13
N LYS A 163 34.85 5.57 3.24
CA LYS A 163 35.02 6.50 2.13
C LYS A 163 36.50 6.65 1.75
N ASP A 164 36.76 7.24 0.58
CA ASP A 164 38.14 7.48 0.07
C ASP A 164 38.99 8.32 1.04
N ASP A 165 38.39 9.17 1.85
CA ASP A 165 39.03 9.97 2.90
C ASP A 165 39.25 9.22 4.22
N GLY A 166 38.92 7.94 4.28
CA GLY A 166 39.01 7.10 5.48
C GLY A 166 37.83 7.23 6.45
N THR A 167 36.80 8.02 6.16
CA THR A 167 35.61 8.15 6.99
C THR A 167 34.88 6.81 7.11
N LYS A 168 34.74 6.30 8.34
CA LYS A 168 34.00 5.07 8.62
C LYS A 168 32.50 5.28 8.46
N MET A 169 31.84 4.40 7.75
CA MET A 169 30.41 4.42 7.49
C MET A 169 29.74 3.21 8.16
N VAL A 170 28.55 3.42 8.71
CA VAL A 170 27.76 2.40 9.40
C VAL A 170 26.30 2.43 8.95
N LEU A 171 25.61 1.30 9.04
CA LEU A 171 24.16 1.33 9.16
C LEU A 171 23.82 1.79 10.57
N ARG A 172 22.99 2.84 10.72
CA ARG A 172 22.68 3.44 12.03
C ARG A 172 22.07 2.40 12.98
N THR A 173 22.59 2.35 14.19
CA THR A 173 22.15 1.41 15.24
C THR A 173 20.98 1.93 16.08
N HIS A 174 20.67 3.20 15.93
CA HIS A 174 19.56 3.94 16.54
C HIS A 174 19.24 5.18 15.67
N THR A 175 18.16 5.87 15.95
CA THR A 175 17.77 7.07 15.19
C THR A 175 18.40 8.36 15.72
N SER A 176 19.18 8.30 16.80
CA SER A 176 19.88 9.46 17.42
C SER A 176 20.80 10.25 16.50
N PRO A 177 21.42 9.70 15.42
CA PRO A 177 22.18 10.52 14.46
C PRO A 177 21.36 11.66 13.88
N VAL A 178 20.04 11.50 13.72
CA VAL A 178 19.17 12.59 13.24
C VAL A 178 19.03 13.70 14.28
N GLN A 179 19.04 13.36 15.58
CA GLN A 179 19.09 14.35 16.66
C GLN A 179 20.38 15.17 16.57
N VAL A 180 21.52 14.51 16.35
CA VAL A 180 22.83 15.18 16.13
C VAL A 180 22.76 16.11 14.95
N ARG A 181 22.25 15.65 13.81
CA ARG A 181 22.10 16.48 12.59
C ARG A 181 21.22 17.70 12.85
N THR A 182 20.10 17.51 13.52
CA THR A 182 19.20 18.62 13.85
C THR A 182 19.86 19.65 14.75
N MET A 183 20.59 19.23 15.79
CA MET A 183 21.31 20.15 16.68
C MET A 183 22.46 20.90 15.98
N LEU A 184 23.06 20.30 14.94
CA LEU A 184 24.10 20.97 14.13
C LEU A 184 23.52 22.01 13.17
N GLU A 185 22.27 21.79 12.69
CA GLU A 185 21.63 22.64 11.71
C GLU A 185 20.73 23.72 12.31
N GLN A 186 20.17 23.46 13.50
CA GLN A 186 19.18 24.32 14.15
C GLN A 186 19.64 24.74 15.54
N LYS A 187 19.27 25.95 15.93
CA LYS A 187 19.47 26.43 17.30
C LYS A 187 18.26 26.09 18.15
N PRO A 188 18.44 25.86 19.48
CA PRO A 188 17.32 25.73 20.40
C PRO A 188 16.37 26.95 20.36
N PRO A 189 15.06 26.77 20.62
CA PRO A 189 14.45 25.55 21.10
C PRO A 189 14.24 24.50 20.01
N ILE A 190 14.51 23.22 20.34
CA ILE A 190 14.33 22.06 19.46
C ILE A 190 13.31 21.13 20.09
N ARG A 191 12.35 20.64 19.28
CA ARG A 191 11.39 19.61 19.71
C ARG A 191 11.05 18.73 18.50
N ILE A 192 11.66 17.55 18.44
CA ILE A 192 11.55 16.66 17.29
C ILE A 192 11.23 15.23 17.69
N LEU A 193 10.50 14.53 16.81
CA LEU A 193 10.32 13.09 16.80
C LEU A 193 11.03 12.51 15.58
N VAL A 194 11.77 11.45 15.75
CA VAL A 194 12.54 10.79 14.70
C VAL A 194 12.10 9.33 14.57
N PRO A 195 11.12 9.01 13.73
CA PRO A 195 10.84 7.64 13.31
C PRO A 195 11.90 7.17 12.31
N GLY A 196 12.26 5.88 12.36
CA GLY A 196 13.15 5.36 11.33
C GLY A 196 13.59 3.93 11.55
N ARG A 197 14.20 3.37 10.51
CA ARG A 197 14.82 2.04 10.56
C ARG A 197 16.15 2.13 11.27
N THR A 198 16.47 1.06 12.00
CA THR A 198 17.74 0.88 12.70
C THR A 198 18.26 -0.54 12.46
N TYR A 199 19.56 -0.74 12.62
CA TYR A 199 20.23 -1.96 12.21
C TYR A 199 21.21 -2.40 13.29
N ARG A 200 21.09 -3.66 13.73
CA ARG A 200 22.02 -4.29 14.69
C ARG A 200 22.34 -5.69 14.22
N SER A 201 23.59 -6.09 14.35
CA SER A 201 24.04 -7.44 13.99
C SER A 201 23.64 -8.44 15.09
N ASP A 202 22.37 -8.41 15.48
CA ASP A 202 21.80 -9.28 16.51
C ASP A 202 20.69 -10.12 15.90
N TRP A 203 20.70 -11.42 16.17
CA TRP A 203 19.72 -12.34 15.61
C TRP A 203 19.35 -13.41 16.64
N ASP A 204 18.18 -13.27 17.24
CA ASP A 204 17.58 -14.27 18.10
C ASP A 204 16.07 -14.37 17.90
N GLN A 205 15.36 -15.03 18.83
CA GLN A 205 13.89 -15.17 18.74
C GLN A 205 13.13 -13.85 18.90
N THR A 206 13.76 -12.81 19.45
CA THR A 206 13.16 -11.51 19.76
C THR A 206 13.78 -10.36 19.00
N HIS A 207 14.90 -10.57 18.33
CA HIS A 207 15.65 -9.55 17.60
C HIS A 207 15.78 -9.88 16.13
N THR A 208 15.54 -8.87 15.29
CA THR A 208 15.79 -8.90 13.84
C THR A 208 16.90 -7.92 13.51
N PRO A 209 17.73 -8.20 12.46
CA PRO A 209 18.85 -7.32 12.08
C PRO A 209 18.43 -5.90 11.71
N MET A 210 17.20 -5.72 11.32
CA MET A 210 16.55 -4.44 11.05
C MET A 210 15.26 -4.35 11.85
N PHE A 211 15.04 -3.22 12.50
CA PHE A 211 13.80 -2.90 13.22
C PHE A 211 13.52 -1.40 13.12
N HIS A 212 12.36 -0.96 13.59
CA HIS A 212 11.99 0.46 13.60
C HIS A 212 12.05 1.03 15.01
N GLN A 213 12.45 2.29 15.09
CA GLN A 213 12.59 3.01 16.35
C GLN A 213 11.99 4.41 16.23
N PHE A 214 11.47 4.90 17.35
CA PHE A 214 11.14 6.32 17.52
C PHE A 214 12.09 6.90 18.54
N GLU A 215 12.59 8.09 18.27
CA GLU A 215 13.28 8.88 19.28
C GLU A 215 12.69 10.28 19.33
N GLY A 216 12.51 10.80 20.53
CA GLY A 216 12.13 12.18 20.77
C GLY A 216 13.28 12.96 21.39
N LEU A 217 13.42 14.21 21.00
CA LEU A 217 14.40 15.16 21.55
C LEU A 217 13.72 16.49 21.85
N VAL A 218 13.93 17.00 23.03
CA VAL A 218 13.57 18.38 23.40
C VAL A 218 14.82 19.07 23.96
N ILE A 219 15.15 20.24 23.44
CA ILE A 219 16.24 21.10 23.92
C ILE A 219 15.69 22.51 24.10
N ASP A 220 15.79 23.05 25.31
CA ASP A 220 15.48 24.45 25.63
C ASP A 220 16.23 24.89 26.90
N GLU A 221 15.91 26.07 27.46
CA GLU A 221 16.56 26.63 28.61
C GLU A 221 16.01 26.11 29.97
N SER A 222 14.81 25.50 29.96
CA SER A 222 14.04 25.21 31.18
C SER A 222 13.63 23.75 31.34
N THR A 223 13.85 22.93 30.34
CA THR A 223 13.46 21.51 30.32
C THR A 223 14.18 20.72 31.43
N HIS A 224 13.45 19.86 32.12
CA HIS A 224 13.97 19.00 33.20
C HIS A 224 13.25 17.63 33.23
N MET A 225 13.72 16.73 34.06
CA MET A 225 13.22 15.35 34.17
C MET A 225 11.70 15.25 34.41
N GLY A 226 11.09 16.24 35.08
CA GLY A 226 9.64 16.31 35.29
C GLY A 226 8.87 16.50 33.97
N HIS A 227 9.41 17.29 33.05
CA HIS A 227 8.81 17.47 31.72
C HIS A 227 8.91 16.18 30.92
N LEU A 228 10.03 15.46 30.96
CA LEU A 228 10.18 14.15 30.34
C LEU A 228 9.13 13.16 30.89
N LYS A 229 8.98 13.08 32.21
CA LYS A 229 7.96 12.21 32.82
C LYS A 229 6.55 12.55 32.37
N GLY A 230 6.18 13.85 32.37
CA GLY A 230 4.85 14.29 31.89
C GLY A 230 4.61 13.90 30.44
N CYS A 231 5.56 14.21 29.57
CA CYS A 231 5.50 13.87 28.15
C CYS A 231 5.26 12.36 27.91
N LEU A 232 6.00 11.49 28.62
CA LEU A 232 5.87 10.03 28.48
C LEU A 232 4.56 9.49 29.08
N ILE A 233 4.07 10.08 30.17
CA ILE A 233 2.75 9.73 30.73
C ILE A 233 1.65 10.07 29.74
N ASP A 234 1.68 11.28 29.16
CA ASP A 234 0.67 11.73 28.21
C ASP A 234 0.72 10.88 26.91
N PHE A 235 1.92 10.55 26.44
CA PHE A 235 2.11 9.61 25.33
C PHE A 235 1.47 8.24 25.63
N CYS A 236 1.78 7.64 26.78
CA CYS A 236 1.25 6.32 27.11
C CYS A 236 -0.27 6.32 27.26
N LYS A 237 -0.86 7.39 27.82
CA LYS A 237 -2.31 7.56 27.89
C LYS A 237 -2.94 7.58 26.50
N ALA A 238 -2.40 8.42 25.63
CA ALA A 238 -2.93 8.58 24.27
C ALA A 238 -2.75 7.30 23.45
N TYR A 239 -1.55 6.71 23.46
CA TYR A 239 -1.24 5.55 22.62
C TYR A 239 -1.94 4.27 23.07
N PHE A 240 -2.01 3.99 24.36
CA PHE A 240 -2.71 2.80 24.88
C PHE A 240 -4.19 3.04 25.18
N GLU A 241 -4.68 4.27 24.95
CA GLU A 241 -6.09 4.66 25.13
C GLU A 241 -6.58 4.39 26.57
N ILE A 242 -5.79 4.81 27.57
CA ILE A 242 -6.06 4.60 28.99
C ILE A 242 -6.02 5.93 29.76
N ASP A 243 -6.99 6.15 30.64
CA ASP A 243 -7.08 7.40 31.43
C ASP A 243 -6.05 7.46 32.55
N ASP A 244 -5.78 6.33 33.18
CA ASP A 244 -4.86 6.23 34.32
C ASP A 244 -3.72 5.26 34.04
N VAL A 245 -2.51 5.80 33.87
CA VAL A 245 -1.30 5.04 33.58
C VAL A 245 -0.32 5.11 34.75
N LYS A 246 0.26 3.99 35.12
CA LYS A 246 1.32 3.93 36.11
C LYS A 246 2.63 3.55 35.42
N LEU A 247 3.60 4.47 35.47
CA LEU A 247 4.94 4.28 34.91
C LEU A 247 5.95 4.17 36.06
N ASN A 248 6.91 3.26 35.92
CA ASN A 248 8.06 3.12 36.76
C ASN A 248 9.34 3.52 36.02
N PHE A 249 10.08 4.49 36.55
CA PHE A 249 11.34 4.96 35.99
C PHE A 249 12.47 4.31 36.75
N ARG A 250 13.10 3.29 36.19
CA ARG A 250 14.25 2.61 36.75
C ARG A 250 15.53 3.31 36.32
N PRO A 251 16.46 3.66 37.24
CA PRO A 251 17.79 4.15 36.86
C PRO A 251 18.47 3.19 35.88
N SER A 252 19.05 3.74 34.84
CA SER A 252 19.82 3.01 33.82
C SER A 252 21.02 3.81 33.37
N PHE A 253 21.77 3.32 32.41
CA PHE A 253 22.93 3.99 31.86
C PHE A 253 22.89 3.98 30.35
N PHE A 254 22.97 5.19 29.75
CA PHE A 254 23.20 5.37 28.30
C PHE A 254 24.31 6.43 28.14
N PRO A 255 25.26 6.25 27.19
CA PRO A 255 26.36 7.20 27.01
C PRO A 255 25.91 8.64 26.73
N PHE A 256 24.76 8.78 26.08
CA PHE A 256 24.21 10.05 25.55
C PHE A 256 23.22 10.74 26.51
N THR A 257 22.91 10.16 27.66
CA THR A 257 22.02 10.77 28.68
C THR A 257 22.56 10.64 30.08
N GLU A 258 22.30 11.65 30.93
CA GLU A 258 22.63 11.68 32.37
C GLU A 258 21.71 12.67 33.11
N PRO A 259 20.82 12.25 34.02
CA PRO A 259 20.52 10.85 34.37
C PRO A 259 19.78 10.11 33.29
N SER A 260 19.97 8.78 33.23
CA SER A 260 19.29 7.88 32.36
C SER A 260 18.26 7.02 33.09
N ALA A 261 17.21 6.63 32.44
CA ALA A 261 16.21 5.71 32.98
C ALA A 261 15.63 4.81 31.91
N GLU A 262 15.26 3.61 32.28
CA GLU A 262 14.32 2.75 31.56
C GLU A 262 12.93 2.93 32.14
N VAL A 263 11.91 2.84 31.28
CA VAL A 263 10.51 3.07 31.66
C VAL A 263 9.70 1.82 31.48
N ASP A 264 9.10 1.38 32.56
CA ASP A 264 8.16 0.26 32.56
C ASP A 264 6.74 0.78 32.74
N ILE A 265 5.78 0.11 32.07
CA ILE A 265 4.35 0.33 32.27
C ILE A 265 3.74 -0.79 33.09
N ALA A 266 2.89 -0.43 34.05
CA ALA A 266 2.15 -1.41 34.81
C ALA A 266 1.13 -2.14 33.97
N CYS A 267 1.06 -3.45 34.08
CA CYS A 267 0.15 -4.29 33.32
C CYS A 267 -0.44 -5.41 34.16
N ASN A 268 -1.52 -6.00 33.65
CA ASN A 268 -2.17 -7.16 34.22
C ASN A 268 -2.52 -8.15 33.11
N LYS A 269 -2.26 -9.44 33.36
CA LYS A 269 -2.65 -10.54 32.45
C LYS A 269 -3.86 -11.25 33.02
N LYS A 270 -5.05 -10.86 32.55
CA LYS A 270 -6.29 -11.59 32.86
C LYS A 270 -6.83 -12.26 31.60
N ASP A 271 -7.22 -13.52 31.73
CA ASP A 271 -7.84 -14.32 30.66
C ASP A 271 -6.98 -14.38 29.37
N GLY A 272 -5.66 -14.34 29.51
CA GLY A 272 -4.72 -14.35 28.40
C GLY A 272 -4.59 -13.02 27.65
N GLN A 273 -5.31 -11.97 28.07
CA GLN A 273 -5.20 -10.63 27.51
C GLN A 273 -4.34 -9.73 28.39
N LEU A 274 -3.42 -9.01 27.75
CA LEU A 274 -2.62 -7.98 28.37
C LEU A 274 -3.45 -6.69 28.48
N ARG A 275 -3.52 -6.13 29.68
CA ARG A 275 -4.19 -4.86 29.97
C ARG A 275 -3.22 -3.90 30.63
N PHE A 276 -3.24 -2.65 30.22
CA PHE A 276 -2.45 -1.57 30.78
C PHE A 276 -3.31 -0.66 31.65
N GLY A 277 -2.71 0.01 32.62
CA GLY A 277 -3.39 0.99 33.44
C GLY A 277 -2.98 0.90 34.92
N HIS A 278 -3.69 1.70 35.73
CA HIS A 278 -3.56 1.63 37.20
C HIS A 278 -4.60 0.68 37.76
N PHE A 279 -4.13 -0.41 38.35
CA PHE A 279 -4.98 -1.46 38.93
C PHE A 279 -5.06 -1.34 40.47
N GLY A 280 -4.87 -0.13 41.02
CA GLY A 280 -4.68 0.04 42.47
C GLY A 280 -3.38 -0.62 42.93
N ASP A 281 -3.48 -1.44 44.00
CA ASP A 281 -2.33 -2.23 44.48
C ASP A 281 -2.21 -3.61 43.76
N GLY A 282 -2.99 -3.84 42.69
CA GLY A 282 -3.15 -5.14 42.08
C GLY A 282 -2.63 -5.26 40.65
N HIS A 283 -1.59 -4.50 40.23
CA HIS A 283 -0.89 -4.80 39.00
C HIS A 283 -0.03 -6.06 39.19
N ASP A 284 -0.02 -6.92 38.19
CA ASP A 284 0.64 -8.22 38.26
C ASP A 284 2.10 -8.15 37.80
N ASP A 285 2.43 -7.18 36.91
CA ASP A 285 3.75 -7.15 36.27
C ASP A 285 4.11 -5.75 35.77
N TRP A 286 5.37 -5.59 35.38
CA TRP A 286 5.96 -4.41 34.76
C TRP A 286 6.54 -4.79 33.41
N LEU A 287 6.20 -4.05 32.37
CA LEU A 287 6.74 -4.24 31.03
C LEU A 287 7.54 -3.03 30.60
N GLU A 288 8.83 -3.23 30.32
CA GLU A 288 9.68 -2.21 29.74
C GLU A 288 9.18 -1.81 28.35
N ILE A 289 9.06 -0.50 28.12
CA ILE A 289 8.58 0.07 26.86
C ILE A 289 9.59 0.98 26.17
N LEU A 290 10.47 1.66 26.93
CA LEU A 290 11.41 2.63 26.36
C LEU A 290 12.58 2.96 27.30
N GLY A 291 13.65 3.51 26.70
CA GLY A 291 14.73 4.17 27.43
C GLY A 291 14.64 5.70 27.27
N CYS A 292 15.09 6.44 28.30
CA CYS A 292 15.05 7.90 28.30
C CYS A 292 16.09 8.52 29.22
N GLY A 293 16.22 9.85 29.15
CA GLY A 293 17.08 10.60 30.07
C GLY A 293 17.25 12.06 29.68
N MET A 294 17.97 12.80 30.55
CA MET A 294 18.43 14.14 30.20
C MET A 294 19.62 14.05 29.24
N VAL A 295 19.65 14.87 28.22
CA VAL A 295 20.74 14.85 27.22
C VAL A 295 22.07 15.17 27.90
N HIS A 296 23.07 14.31 27.71
CA HIS A 296 24.38 14.48 28.31
C HIS A 296 25.06 15.77 27.84
N PRO A 297 25.68 16.58 28.72
CA PRO A 297 26.32 17.84 28.36
C PRO A 297 27.37 17.72 27.25
N ASN A 298 28.08 16.59 27.17
CA ASN A 298 29.04 16.34 26.10
C ASN A 298 28.36 16.23 24.73
N VAL A 299 27.16 15.66 24.63
CA VAL A 299 26.39 15.59 23.38
C VAL A 299 26.02 16.99 22.90
N LEU A 300 25.53 17.85 23.82
CA LEU A 300 25.24 19.24 23.52
C LEU A 300 26.49 19.97 22.98
N LYS A 301 27.64 19.85 23.70
CA LYS A 301 28.92 20.43 23.25
C LYS A 301 29.37 19.93 21.90
N ASN A 302 29.30 18.62 21.65
CA ASN A 302 29.68 18.02 20.37
C ASN A 302 28.82 18.54 19.19
N CYS A 303 27.59 18.94 19.49
CA CYS A 303 26.65 19.50 18.52
C CYS A 303 26.63 21.03 18.50
N GLY A 304 27.53 21.70 19.22
CA GLY A 304 27.64 23.18 19.24
C GLY A 304 26.56 23.90 20.04
N VAL A 305 25.86 23.17 20.91
CA VAL A 305 24.87 23.74 21.86
C VAL A 305 25.54 23.97 23.20
N ASP A 306 25.38 25.17 23.78
CA ASP A 306 25.96 25.51 25.05
C ASP A 306 25.18 24.86 26.21
N PRO A 307 25.78 23.90 26.98
CA PRO A 307 25.11 23.20 28.06
C PRO A 307 24.96 24.05 29.34
N GLU A 308 25.61 25.21 29.44
CA GLU A 308 25.40 26.15 30.56
C GLU A 308 24.12 26.97 30.38
N VAL A 309 23.62 27.07 29.13
CA VAL A 309 22.40 27.81 28.77
C VAL A 309 21.24 26.86 28.49
N HIS A 310 21.51 25.73 27.80
CA HIS A 310 20.49 24.82 27.37
C HIS A 310 20.62 23.46 28.02
N GLN A 311 19.46 22.83 28.21
CA GLN A 311 19.36 21.45 28.63
C GLN A 311 18.25 20.77 27.83
N GLY A 312 18.14 19.45 27.90
CA GLY A 312 17.14 18.74 27.15
C GLY A 312 16.91 17.35 27.67
N PHE A 313 15.85 16.72 27.17
CA PHE A 313 15.62 15.31 27.34
C PHE A 313 15.51 14.57 26.03
N ALA A 314 15.81 13.28 26.06
CA ALA A 314 15.58 12.37 24.95
C ALA A 314 14.93 11.08 25.46
N PHE A 315 14.20 10.42 24.56
CA PHE A 315 13.65 9.08 24.77
C PHE A 315 13.72 8.28 23.46
N GLY A 316 13.78 6.95 23.60
CA GLY A 316 13.79 6.06 22.44
C GLY A 316 13.01 4.77 22.73
N MET A 317 12.16 4.35 21.77
CA MET A 317 11.35 3.15 21.87
C MET A 317 11.33 2.37 20.56
N GLY A 318 11.29 1.03 20.63
CA GLY A 318 11.10 0.15 19.48
C GLY A 318 9.66 0.20 18.97
N CYS A 319 9.47 0.48 17.68
CA CYS A 319 8.15 0.53 17.06
C CYS A 319 7.44 -0.83 17.15
N GLU A 320 8.15 -1.92 16.83
CA GLU A 320 7.62 -3.28 16.92
C GLU A 320 7.15 -3.60 18.34
N ARG A 321 7.92 -3.18 19.36
CA ARG A 321 7.58 -3.44 20.74
C ARG A 321 6.25 -2.82 21.15
N VAL A 322 6.05 -1.53 20.85
CA VAL A 322 4.81 -0.84 21.21
C VAL A 322 3.63 -1.32 20.39
N ALA A 323 3.85 -1.68 19.08
CA ALA A 323 2.84 -2.30 18.23
C ALA A 323 2.42 -3.68 18.75
N MET A 324 3.37 -4.53 19.12
CA MET A 324 3.08 -5.85 19.71
C MET A 324 2.23 -5.72 20.98
N LEU A 325 2.57 -4.77 21.83
CA LEU A 325 1.85 -4.54 23.08
C LEU A 325 0.44 -4.02 22.85
N LYS A 326 0.25 -3.06 21.93
CA LYS A 326 -1.07 -2.49 21.64
C LYS A 326 -1.99 -3.45 20.91
N TYR A 327 -1.49 -4.13 19.89
CA TYR A 327 -2.31 -4.95 18.98
C TYR A 327 -2.29 -6.45 19.32
N GLY A 328 -1.60 -6.85 20.40
CA GLY A 328 -1.53 -8.24 20.84
C GLY A 328 -0.78 -9.15 19.85
N ILE A 329 0.19 -8.62 19.10
CA ILE A 329 1.00 -9.41 18.17
C ILE A 329 2.03 -10.22 18.96
N PRO A 330 2.02 -11.57 18.86
CA PRO A 330 2.80 -12.40 19.77
C PRO A 330 4.30 -12.51 19.41
N ASP A 331 4.67 -12.26 18.16
CA ASP A 331 6.04 -12.47 17.65
C ASP A 331 6.46 -11.34 16.72
N GLY A 332 7.52 -10.61 17.08
CA GLY A 332 8.05 -9.49 16.28
C GLY A 332 8.60 -9.89 14.91
N ARG A 333 9.02 -11.14 14.71
CA ARG A 333 9.51 -11.63 13.41
C ARG A 333 8.41 -11.63 12.35
N SER A 334 7.16 -11.82 12.77
CA SER A 334 6.00 -11.85 11.87
C SER A 334 5.77 -10.54 11.12
N PHE A 335 6.26 -9.41 11.60
CA PHE A 335 6.23 -8.13 10.87
C PHE A 335 7.00 -8.18 9.53
N PHE A 336 7.96 -9.08 9.39
CA PHE A 336 8.88 -9.14 8.25
C PHE A 336 8.71 -10.39 7.37
N GLU A 337 7.76 -11.30 7.71
CA GLU A 337 7.55 -12.55 6.98
C GLU A 337 6.71 -12.39 5.70
N ASN A 338 6.09 -11.25 5.47
CA ASN A 338 5.24 -10.95 4.31
C ASN A 338 4.06 -11.94 4.10
N ASP A 339 3.54 -12.56 5.17
CA ASP A 339 2.36 -13.44 5.09
C ASP A 339 1.08 -12.61 4.92
N VAL A 340 0.44 -12.75 3.76
CA VAL A 340 -0.81 -12.03 3.45
C VAL A 340 -1.97 -12.40 4.39
N ARG A 341 -1.96 -13.58 5.01
CA ARG A 341 -2.98 -14.00 5.99
C ARG A 341 -2.78 -13.24 7.30
N TRP A 342 -1.52 -13.07 7.70
CA TRP A 342 -1.14 -12.26 8.85
C TRP A 342 -1.53 -10.79 8.62
N MET A 343 -1.25 -10.26 7.43
CA MET A 343 -1.67 -8.91 7.03
C MET A 343 -3.21 -8.76 6.99
N ALA A 344 -3.95 -9.78 6.58
CA ALA A 344 -5.41 -9.76 6.63
C ALA A 344 -5.96 -9.72 8.06
N HIS A 345 -5.22 -10.29 9.04
CA HIS A 345 -5.61 -10.34 10.45
C HIS A 345 -5.19 -9.08 11.23
N TYR A 346 -3.93 -8.67 11.12
CA TYR A 346 -3.36 -7.57 11.90
C TYR A 346 -3.29 -6.24 11.13
N GLY A 347 -3.40 -6.25 9.81
CA GLY A 347 -3.33 -5.05 9.00
C GLY A 347 -4.60 -4.21 9.06
N PHE A 348 -4.45 -2.90 8.93
CA PHE A 348 -5.52 -1.93 9.05
C PHE A 348 -6.12 -1.56 7.70
N LEU A 349 -7.39 -1.20 7.67
CA LEU A 349 -8.01 -0.56 6.51
C LEU A 349 -7.52 0.89 6.37
N PRO A 350 -7.53 1.47 5.15
CA PRO A 350 -7.09 2.86 4.96
C PRO A 350 -7.84 3.90 5.79
N LEU A 351 -9.09 3.59 6.19
CA LEU A 351 -9.90 4.49 7.03
C LEU A 351 -9.66 4.32 8.54
N ASP A 352 -8.87 3.31 8.93
CA ASP A 352 -8.51 3.09 10.33
C ASP A 352 -7.28 3.93 10.75
N VAL A 353 -6.67 4.65 9.79
CA VAL A 353 -5.49 5.49 10.06
C VAL A 353 -5.92 6.73 10.85
N PRO A 354 -5.31 7.02 12.00
CA PRO A 354 -5.57 8.24 12.76
C PRO A 354 -5.27 9.48 11.92
N THR A 355 -6.08 10.50 12.04
CA THR A 355 -5.85 11.79 11.38
C THR A 355 -5.69 12.91 12.40
N LEU A 356 -4.82 13.87 12.10
CA LEU A 356 -4.61 15.03 12.96
C LEU A 356 -5.89 15.85 13.20
N THR A 357 -6.85 15.79 12.26
CA THR A 357 -8.12 16.52 12.35
C THR A 357 -9.24 15.71 13.01
N GLY A 358 -9.16 14.37 12.97
CA GLY A 358 -10.17 13.47 13.55
C GLY A 358 -9.93 13.17 15.02
N GLY A 359 -8.74 13.49 15.53
CA GLY A 359 -8.29 13.06 16.84
C GLY A 359 -7.89 11.58 16.88
N LEU A 360 -7.37 11.15 18.04
CA LEU A 360 -6.86 9.80 18.26
C LEU A 360 -7.91 8.85 18.87
N SER A 361 -9.08 9.37 19.20
CA SER A 361 -10.20 8.60 19.72
C SER A 361 -11.26 8.42 18.65
N LEU A 362 -11.38 7.24 18.12
CA LEU A 362 -12.60 6.77 17.49
C LEU A 362 -13.47 6.08 18.54
#